data_985ad665bffe0c898a233de517c30bb8
#
_entry.id   985ad665bffe0c898a233de517c30bb8
#
_cell.length_a   1.000
_cell.length_b   1.000
_cell.length_c   1.000
_cell.angle_alpha   90.00
_cell.angle_beta   90.00
_cell.angle_gamma   90.00
#
_symmetry.space_group_name_H-M   'P 1'
#
loop_
_entity.id
_entity.type
_entity.pdbx_description
1 polymer ?
#
loop_
_entity_poly.entity_id
_entity_poly.type
_entity_poly.pdbx_seq_one_letter_code
_entity_poly.pdbx_strand_id
1 'polypeptide(L)'
;MRLLLVEDNVPLADELVASLSRQGYATDWLTDGRDAEYQGATEPYDLIILDLGLPGKPGLEVLHAWRAAGVTTPVLILTARGSWAERIDGLKAGADDYLTKPFHPEELLLRIQALLRRAHGLANQPMLQAGGLELDESRQCCRKDGQDIELTAGEFRLLRYFMLHPGQLLSKTQLTEHLYDGETERDSNVIEVHVNRLRGKLGRELIETRRGQGYR
;
A
#
# COMPACT_ATOMS: atom_id res chain seq x y z
N MET A 1 4.00 3.41 -0.29
CA MET A 1 3.24 2.24 0.19
C MET A 1 3.78 1.01 -0.52
N ARG A 2 4.27 0.04 0.24
CA ARG A 2 4.81 -1.21 -0.29
C ARG A 2 3.75 -2.31 -0.22
N LEU A 3 3.44 -2.90 -1.36
CA LEU A 3 2.45 -3.96 -1.48
C LEU A 3 3.12 -5.29 -1.82
N LEU A 4 2.56 -6.39 -1.34
CA LEU A 4 2.90 -7.72 -1.81
C LEU A 4 1.76 -8.21 -2.71
N LEU A 5 2.08 -8.55 -3.95
CA LEU A 5 1.19 -9.24 -4.88
C LEU A 5 1.59 -10.72 -4.96
N VAL A 6 0.66 -11.62 -4.66
CA VAL A 6 0.87 -13.06 -4.79
C VAL A 6 -0.11 -13.59 -5.82
N GLU A 7 0.39 -13.90 -7.02
CA GLU A 7 -0.39 -14.27 -8.21
C GLU A 7 0.48 -15.10 -9.13
N ASP A 8 0.04 -16.30 -9.53
CA ASP A 8 0.78 -17.21 -10.41
C ASP A 8 0.50 -16.97 -11.89
N ASN A 9 -0.59 -16.28 -12.22
CA ASN A 9 -0.92 -15.90 -13.60
C ASN A 9 -0.05 -14.70 -14.01
N VAL A 10 1.06 -14.98 -14.70
CA VAL A 10 2.06 -13.97 -15.13
C VAL A 10 1.43 -12.81 -15.90
N PRO A 11 0.59 -13.00 -16.95
CA PRO A 11 -0.04 -11.89 -17.66
C PRO A 11 -0.88 -10.98 -16.76
N LEU A 12 -1.65 -11.54 -15.84
CA LEU A 12 -2.43 -10.75 -14.89
C LEU A 12 -1.54 -10.01 -13.90
N ALA A 13 -0.51 -10.66 -13.38
CA ALA A 13 0.43 -10.05 -12.46
C ALA A 13 1.18 -8.87 -13.08
N ASP A 14 1.66 -8.99 -14.32
CA ASP A 14 2.30 -7.90 -15.05
C ASP A 14 1.38 -6.70 -15.22
N GLU A 15 0.11 -6.93 -15.57
CA GLU A 15 -0.90 -5.87 -15.68
C GLU A 15 -1.14 -5.18 -14.33
N LEU A 16 -1.27 -5.97 -13.25
CA LEU A 16 -1.49 -5.46 -11.91
C LEU A 16 -0.30 -4.66 -11.39
N VAL A 17 0.93 -5.18 -11.52
CA VAL A 17 2.15 -4.47 -11.12
C VAL A 17 2.26 -3.14 -11.87
N ALA A 18 2.05 -3.13 -13.19
CA ALA A 18 2.08 -1.90 -13.98
C ALA A 18 0.99 -0.91 -13.54
N SER A 19 -0.21 -1.39 -13.21
CA SER A 19 -1.31 -0.55 -12.73
C SER A 19 -1.01 0.04 -11.34
N LEU A 20 -0.53 -0.77 -10.42
CA LEU A 20 -0.17 -0.36 -9.05
C LEU A 20 0.99 0.63 -9.06
N SER A 21 2.01 0.39 -9.88
CA SER A 21 3.15 1.30 -10.05
C SER A 21 2.71 2.68 -10.56
N ARG A 22 1.80 2.74 -11.54
CA ARG A 22 1.21 4.02 -12.01
C ARG A 22 0.49 4.79 -10.90
N GLN A 23 -0.07 4.07 -9.93
CA GLN A 23 -0.70 4.65 -8.74
C GLN A 23 0.31 4.95 -7.61
N GLY A 24 1.60 4.74 -7.87
CA GLY A 24 2.68 5.04 -6.95
C GLY A 24 2.77 4.07 -5.77
N TYR A 25 2.41 2.80 -5.98
CA TYR A 25 2.70 1.71 -5.05
C TYR A 25 4.01 1.04 -5.45
N ALA A 26 4.87 0.76 -4.47
CA ALA A 26 5.98 -0.17 -4.59
C ALA A 26 5.43 -1.59 -4.46
N THR A 27 5.64 -2.45 -5.44
CA THR A 27 4.98 -3.76 -5.47
C THR A 27 5.99 -4.87 -5.65
N ASP A 28 6.13 -5.72 -4.64
CA ASP A 28 6.83 -6.99 -4.75
C ASP A 28 5.86 -8.05 -5.27
N TRP A 29 6.32 -8.90 -6.19
CA TRP A 29 5.50 -9.93 -6.78
C TRP A 29 6.08 -11.33 -6.57
N LEU A 30 5.23 -12.24 -6.12
CA LEU A 30 5.53 -13.66 -5.91
C LEU A 30 4.50 -14.55 -6.60
N THR A 31 4.95 -15.74 -7.02
CA THR A 31 4.13 -16.70 -7.77
C THR A 31 3.82 -17.98 -6.98
N ASP A 32 4.50 -18.21 -5.86
CA ASP A 32 4.41 -19.43 -5.04
C ASP A 32 3.93 -19.12 -3.62
N GLY A 33 3.02 -19.94 -3.10
CA GLY A 33 2.46 -19.70 -1.76
C GLY A 33 3.44 -19.92 -0.61
N ARG A 34 4.50 -20.72 -0.79
CA ARG A 34 5.53 -20.95 0.25
C ARG A 34 6.43 -19.73 0.40
N ASP A 35 6.83 -19.15 -0.75
CA ASP A 35 7.62 -17.92 -0.76
C ASP A 35 6.81 -16.76 -0.19
N ALA A 36 5.52 -16.70 -0.53
CA ALA A 36 4.59 -15.72 -0.01
C ALA A 36 4.43 -15.83 1.51
N GLU A 37 4.27 -17.04 2.06
CA GLU A 37 4.16 -17.24 3.51
C GLU A 37 5.37 -16.69 4.24
N TYR A 38 6.59 -17.00 3.75
CA TYR A 38 7.81 -16.51 4.35
C TYR A 38 7.92 -14.99 4.25
N GLN A 39 7.79 -14.44 3.04
CA GLN A 39 8.03 -13.03 2.79
C GLN A 39 6.96 -12.13 3.43
N GLY A 40 5.68 -12.53 3.39
CA GLY A 40 4.61 -11.79 4.06
C GLY A 40 4.67 -11.79 5.58
N ALA A 41 5.43 -12.75 6.19
CA ALA A 41 5.66 -12.80 7.62
C ALA A 41 6.91 -12.04 8.07
N THR A 42 7.89 -11.84 7.18
CA THR A 42 9.21 -11.28 7.54
C THR A 42 9.43 -9.86 7.05
N GLU A 43 8.76 -9.46 5.96
CA GLU A 43 8.92 -8.14 5.36
C GLU A 43 7.76 -7.20 5.74
N PRO A 44 8.03 -5.89 5.91
CA PRO A 44 7.01 -4.92 6.25
C PRO A 44 6.22 -4.50 5.00
N TYR A 45 5.01 -5.03 4.84
CA TYR A 45 4.07 -4.61 3.80
C TYR A 45 2.92 -3.79 4.38
N ASP A 46 2.44 -2.81 3.61
CA ASP A 46 1.29 -1.99 3.96
C ASP A 46 -0.04 -2.72 3.63
N LEU A 47 -0.02 -3.60 2.61
CA LEU A 47 -1.15 -4.43 2.21
C LEU A 47 -0.65 -5.61 1.37
N ILE A 48 -1.34 -6.74 1.46
CA ILE A 48 -1.08 -7.94 0.67
C ILE A 48 -2.29 -8.22 -0.23
N ILE A 49 -2.03 -8.48 -1.51
CA ILE A 49 -3.00 -8.97 -2.50
C ILE A 49 -2.68 -10.44 -2.73
N LEU A 50 -3.63 -11.33 -2.44
CA LEU A 50 -3.40 -12.77 -2.38
C LEU A 50 -4.38 -13.53 -3.27
N ASP A 51 -3.85 -14.24 -4.28
CA ASP A 51 -4.64 -15.27 -4.96
C ASP A 51 -4.76 -16.53 -4.09
N LEU A 52 -5.87 -17.22 -4.18
CA LEU A 52 -6.10 -18.49 -3.48
C LEU A 52 -5.59 -19.70 -4.25
N GLY A 53 -5.48 -19.62 -5.59
CA GLY A 53 -5.12 -20.71 -6.48
C GLY A 53 -3.63 -20.94 -6.68
N LEU A 54 -2.80 -20.61 -5.70
CA LEU A 54 -1.34 -20.62 -5.82
C LEU A 54 -0.74 -22.02 -5.88
N PRO A 55 0.37 -22.21 -6.62
CA PRO A 55 1.20 -23.40 -6.52
C PRO A 55 1.95 -23.44 -5.17
N GLY A 56 2.49 -24.60 -4.84
CA GLY A 56 3.29 -24.85 -3.64
C GLY A 56 2.47 -24.91 -2.35
N LYS A 57 1.77 -23.82 -2.01
CA LYS A 57 0.86 -23.73 -0.86
C LYS A 57 -0.39 -22.93 -1.22
N PRO A 58 -1.61 -23.47 -1.02
CA PRO A 58 -2.85 -22.75 -1.29
C PRO A 58 -2.93 -21.42 -0.51
N GLY A 59 -3.41 -20.34 -1.16
CA GLY A 59 -3.45 -19.01 -0.56
C GLY A 59 -4.24 -18.94 0.75
N LEU A 60 -5.29 -19.74 0.91
CA LEU A 60 -6.04 -19.81 2.16
C LEU A 60 -5.19 -20.34 3.32
N GLU A 61 -4.33 -21.33 3.08
CA GLU A 61 -3.40 -21.87 4.08
C GLU A 61 -2.30 -20.87 4.42
N VAL A 62 -1.84 -20.11 3.42
CA VAL A 62 -0.88 -19.00 3.62
C VAL A 62 -1.48 -17.95 4.54
N LEU A 63 -2.72 -17.52 4.27
CA LEU A 63 -3.43 -16.54 5.11
C LEU A 63 -3.59 -17.02 6.54
N HIS A 64 -3.99 -18.28 6.73
CA HIS A 64 -4.08 -18.89 8.06
C HIS A 64 -2.73 -18.87 8.80
N ALA A 65 -1.63 -19.21 8.12
CA ALA A 65 -0.31 -19.19 8.70
C ALA A 65 0.11 -17.77 9.11
N TRP A 66 -0.13 -16.76 8.29
CA TRP A 66 0.13 -15.36 8.64
C TRP A 66 -0.66 -14.92 9.87
N ARG A 67 -1.94 -15.21 9.94
CA ARG A 67 -2.77 -14.82 11.09
C ARG A 67 -2.36 -15.56 12.37
N ALA A 68 -1.99 -16.85 12.26
CA ALA A 68 -1.45 -17.63 13.38
C ALA A 68 -0.09 -17.08 13.87
N ALA A 69 0.73 -16.53 12.97
CA ALA A 69 2.00 -15.87 13.29
C ALA A 69 1.82 -14.42 13.81
N GLY A 70 0.59 -13.91 13.90
CA GLY A 70 0.31 -12.55 14.39
C GLY A 70 0.50 -11.45 13.33
N VAL A 71 0.60 -11.78 12.04
CA VAL A 71 0.65 -10.79 10.96
C VAL A 71 -0.71 -10.08 10.88
N THR A 72 -0.69 -8.76 11.06
CA THR A 72 -1.88 -7.89 11.04
C THR A 72 -2.02 -7.10 9.75
N THR A 73 -1.07 -7.22 8.83
CA THR A 73 -1.13 -6.58 7.51
C THR A 73 -2.47 -6.89 6.83
N PRO A 74 -3.19 -5.89 6.31
CA PRO A 74 -4.44 -6.12 5.61
C PRO A 74 -4.25 -6.99 4.37
N VAL A 75 -5.15 -7.96 4.16
CA VAL A 75 -5.11 -8.90 3.04
C VAL A 75 -6.38 -8.76 2.21
N LEU A 76 -6.19 -8.44 0.92
CA LEU A 76 -7.22 -8.48 -0.12
C LEU A 76 -7.07 -9.79 -0.90
N ILE A 77 -8.08 -10.65 -0.83
CA ILE A 77 -8.11 -11.89 -1.63
C ILE A 77 -8.56 -11.59 -3.05
N LEU A 78 -7.80 -12.09 -4.03
CA LEU A 78 -8.23 -12.23 -5.43
C LEU A 78 -8.53 -13.71 -5.71
N THR A 79 -9.64 -14.02 -6.38
CA THR A 79 -9.95 -15.41 -6.69
C THR A 79 -10.82 -15.56 -7.92
N ALA A 80 -10.58 -16.60 -8.71
CA ALA A 80 -11.46 -17.03 -9.80
C ALA A 80 -12.73 -17.71 -9.28
N ARG A 81 -12.76 -18.15 -8.03
CA ARG A 81 -13.84 -18.90 -7.42
C ARG A 81 -14.72 -17.98 -6.60
N GLY A 82 -15.89 -17.64 -7.14
CA GLY A 82 -16.87 -16.76 -6.51
C GLY A 82 -17.94 -17.49 -5.70
N SER A 83 -17.72 -18.76 -5.30
CA SER A 83 -18.72 -19.47 -4.52
C SER A 83 -18.91 -18.79 -3.16
N TRP A 84 -20.15 -18.73 -2.68
CA TRP A 84 -20.48 -18.14 -1.39
C TRP A 84 -19.71 -18.80 -0.22
N ALA A 85 -19.50 -20.14 -0.32
CA ALA A 85 -18.75 -20.90 0.68
C ALA A 85 -17.28 -20.45 0.79
N GLU A 86 -16.59 -20.31 -0.33
CA GLU A 86 -15.17 -19.88 -0.37
C GLU A 86 -14.97 -18.45 0.11
N ARG A 87 -15.93 -17.56 -0.17
CA ARG A 87 -15.89 -16.18 0.37
C ARG A 87 -16.01 -16.18 1.89
N ILE A 88 -16.89 -17.03 2.44
CA ILE A 88 -17.02 -17.18 3.90
C ILE A 88 -15.74 -17.76 4.50
N ASP A 89 -15.16 -18.78 3.87
CA ASP A 89 -13.93 -19.39 4.39
C ASP A 89 -12.76 -18.41 4.35
N GLY A 90 -12.64 -17.60 3.31
CA GLY A 90 -11.64 -16.52 3.23
C GLY A 90 -11.82 -15.45 4.34
N LEU A 91 -13.07 -15.02 4.59
CA LEU A 91 -13.36 -14.06 5.66
C LEU A 91 -13.12 -14.66 7.05
N LYS A 92 -13.49 -15.94 7.27
CA LYS A 92 -13.19 -16.66 8.51
C LYS A 92 -11.69 -16.87 8.72
N ALA A 93 -10.93 -17.01 7.63
CA ALA A 93 -9.48 -17.10 7.67
C ALA A 93 -8.79 -15.79 8.05
N GLY A 94 -9.54 -14.68 8.13
CA GLY A 94 -9.04 -13.37 8.52
C GLY A 94 -8.63 -12.47 7.34
N ALA A 95 -9.23 -12.66 6.15
CA ALA A 95 -9.14 -11.69 5.07
C ALA A 95 -9.90 -10.40 5.41
N ASP A 96 -9.37 -9.27 4.96
CA ASP A 96 -9.97 -7.95 5.20
C ASP A 96 -10.92 -7.52 4.08
N ASP A 97 -10.74 -8.04 2.88
CA ASP A 97 -11.67 -7.86 1.74
C ASP A 97 -11.46 -8.98 0.71
N TYR A 98 -12.36 -9.03 -0.28
CA TYR A 98 -12.45 -10.10 -1.26
C TYR A 98 -12.90 -9.56 -2.62
N LEU A 99 -12.17 -9.90 -3.70
CA LEU A 99 -12.48 -9.49 -5.06
C LEU A 99 -12.45 -10.68 -6.01
N THR A 100 -13.54 -10.89 -6.75
CA THR A 100 -13.68 -12.02 -7.70
C THR A 100 -13.13 -11.65 -9.06
N LYS A 101 -12.38 -12.56 -9.67
CA LYS A 101 -11.95 -12.47 -11.08
C LYS A 101 -13.10 -12.92 -12.01
N PRO A 102 -13.36 -12.25 -13.13
CA PRO A 102 -12.72 -11.02 -13.60
C PRO A 102 -13.22 -9.78 -12.85
N PHE A 103 -12.35 -8.78 -12.66
CA PHE A 103 -12.65 -7.51 -11.99
C PHE A 103 -12.17 -6.32 -12.82
N HIS A 104 -12.70 -5.15 -12.54
CA HIS A 104 -12.19 -3.91 -13.09
C HIS A 104 -10.97 -3.42 -12.30
N PRO A 105 -9.87 -2.98 -12.95
CA PRO A 105 -8.69 -2.45 -12.25
C PRO A 105 -9.03 -1.29 -11.30
N GLU A 106 -9.98 -0.46 -11.65
CA GLU A 106 -10.45 0.65 -10.80
C GLU A 106 -11.07 0.13 -9.49
N GLU A 107 -11.85 -0.96 -9.53
CA GLU A 107 -12.43 -1.57 -8.33
C GLU A 107 -11.34 -2.07 -7.39
N LEU A 108 -10.33 -2.76 -7.93
CA LEU A 108 -9.18 -3.21 -7.15
C LEU A 108 -8.49 -2.04 -6.43
N LEU A 109 -8.22 -0.94 -7.15
CA LEU A 109 -7.56 0.24 -6.59
C LEU A 109 -8.39 0.89 -5.47
N LEU A 110 -9.70 1.03 -5.66
CA LEU A 110 -10.58 1.59 -4.63
C LEU A 110 -10.62 0.72 -3.38
N ARG A 111 -10.60 -0.61 -3.51
CA ARG A 111 -10.53 -1.55 -2.37
C ARG A 111 -9.21 -1.44 -1.63
N ILE A 112 -8.08 -1.40 -2.35
CA ILE A 112 -6.75 -1.18 -1.77
C ILE A 112 -6.73 0.11 -0.95
N GLN A 113 -7.20 1.23 -1.52
CA GLN A 113 -7.26 2.53 -0.83
C GLN A 113 -8.14 2.47 0.42
N ALA A 114 -9.29 1.80 0.34
CA ALA A 114 -10.20 1.65 1.47
C ALA A 114 -9.58 0.81 2.60
N LEU A 115 -8.87 -0.28 2.26
CA LEU A 115 -8.17 -1.12 3.22
C LEU A 115 -7.03 -0.38 3.90
N LEU A 116 -6.21 0.33 3.13
CA LEU A 116 -5.11 1.14 3.67
C LEU A 116 -5.64 2.21 4.63
N ARG A 117 -6.68 2.97 4.25
CA ARG A 117 -7.31 3.94 5.16
C ARG A 117 -7.86 3.30 6.43
N ARG A 118 -8.49 2.14 6.31
CA ARG A 118 -9.04 1.39 7.47
C ARG A 118 -7.93 0.95 8.41
N ALA A 119 -6.83 0.43 7.89
CA ALA A 119 -5.67 0.00 8.68
C ALA A 119 -5.04 1.15 9.48
N HIS A 120 -5.13 2.38 8.97
CA HIS A 120 -4.62 3.58 9.65
C HIS A 120 -5.69 4.36 10.44
N GLY A 121 -6.87 3.79 10.67
CA GLY A 121 -7.94 4.43 11.45
C GLY A 121 -8.68 5.56 10.72
N LEU A 122 -8.52 5.67 9.41
CA LEU A 122 -9.09 6.72 8.55
C LEU A 122 -10.31 6.22 7.74
N ALA A 123 -10.99 5.17 8.19
CA ALA A 123 -12.06 4.50 7.45
C ALA A 123 -13.22 5.42 7.02
N ASN A 124 -13.50 6.47 7.81
CA ASN A 124 -14.61 7.39 7.55
C ASN A 124 -14.22 8.58 6.66
N GLN A 125 -13.00 8.65 6.16
CA GLN A 125 -12.53 9.74 5.32
C GLN A 125 -12.54 9.30 3.85
N PRO A 126 -13.38 9.90 2.97
CA PRO A 126 -13.37 9.58 1.55
C PRO A 126 -12.08 10.03 0.84
N MET A 127 -11.44 11.06 1.38
CA MET A 127 -10.14 11.59 0.97
C MET A 127 -9.24 11.73 2.20
N LEU A 128 -7.94 11.68 2.01
CA LEU A 128 -7.00 11.95 3.10
C LEU A 128 -6.99 13.45 3.41
N GLN A 129 -7.21 13.80 4.68
CA GLN A 129 -7.25 15.19 5.13
C GLN A 129 -6.39 15.38 6.38
N ALA A 130 -5.49 16.35 6.34
CA ALA A 130 -4.65 16.72 7.49
C ALA A 130 -4.10 18.15 7.31
N GLY A 131 -4.12 18.99 8.36
CA GLY A 131 -3.46 20.29 8.37
C GLY A 131 -3.88 21.24 7.25
N GLY A 132 -5.16 21.24 6.85
CA GLY A 132 -5.68 22.01 5.71
C GLY A 132 -5.37 21.42 4.33
N LEU A 133 -4.72 20.24 4.30
CA LEU A 133 -4.48 19.48 3.08
C LEU A 133 -5.62 18.50 2.79
N GLU A 134 -5.93 18.36 1.52
CA GLU A 134 -6.83 17.33 0.97
C GLU A 134 -6.07 16.59 -0.13
N LEU A 135 -5.99 15.26 -0.04
CA LEU A 135 -5.33 14.42 -1.01
C LEU A 135 -6.33 13.44 -1.63
N ASP A 136 -6.58 13.62 -2.92
CA ASP A 136 -7.38 12.68 -3.73
C ASP A 136 -6.44 11.61 -4.33
N GLU A 137 -6.50 10.41 -3.78
CA GLU A 137 -5.66 9.30 -4.22
C GLU A 137 -6.01 8.81 -5.63
N SER A 138 -7.29 8.89 -6.01
CA SER A 138 -7.76 8.41 -7.32
C SER A 138 -7.34 9.35 -8.45
N ARG A 139 -7.36 10.65 -8.21
CA ARG A 139 -6.95 11.68 -9.18
C ARG A 139 -5.47 12.07 -9.05
N GLN A 140 -4.79 11.59 -8.02
CA GLN A 140 -3.42 11.95 -7.66
C GLN A 140 -3.23 13.48 -7.56
N CYS A 141 -4.18 14.18 -6.97
CA CYS A 141 -4.11 15.62 -6.77
C CYS A 141 -4.15 16.01 -5.29
N CYS A 142 -3.54 17.17 -5.00
CA CYS A 142 -3.47 17.75 -3.66
C CYS A 142 -4.07 19.16 -3.68
N ARG A 143 -4.82 19.48 -2.63
CA ARG A 143 -5.29 20.85 -2.36
C ARG A 143 -4.81 21.28 -0.99
N LYS A 144 -4.48 22.55 -0.85
CA LYS A 144 -4.23 23.22 0.41
C LYS A 144 -5.14 24.42 0.52
N ASP A 145 -5.97 24.47 1.57
CA ASP A 145 -6.92 25.56 1.81
C ASP A 145 -7.79 25.88 0.58
N GLY A 146 -8.21 24.83 -0.17
CA GLY A 146 -9.02 24.90 -1.37
C GLY A 146 -8.26 25.24 -2.67
N GLN A 147 -6.95 25.45 -2.62
CA GLN A 147 -6.11 25.72 -3.81
C GLN A 147 -5.39 24.45 -4.27
N ASP A 148 -5.39 24.20 -5.57
CA ASP A 148 -4.69 23.06 -6.16
C ASP A 148 -3.17 23.25 -6.06
N ILE A 149 -2.47 22.22 -5.59
CA ILE A 149 -1.01 22.17 -5.45
C ILE A 149 -0.47 21.09 -6.39
N GLU A 150 0.37 21.48 -7.34
CA GLU A 150 1.06 20.53 -8.22
C GLU A 150 2.15 19.78 -7.45
N LEU A 151 2.06 18.46 -7.44
CA LEU A 151 3.05 17.56 -6.88
C LEU A 151 3.63 16.66 -7.97
N THR A 152 4.93 16.40 -7.89
CA THR A 152 5.52 15.30 -8.67
C THR A 152 5.08 13.95 -8.09
N ALA A 153 5.23 12.86 -8.86
CA ALA A 153 4.84 11.52 -8.40
C ALA A 153 5.54 11.13 -7.08
N GLY A 154 6.83 11.46 -6.92
CA GLY A 154 7.57 11.19 -5.67
C GLY A 154 7.09 12.03 -4.49
N GLU A 155 6.78 13.31 -4.71
CA GLU A 155 6.19 14.19 -3.67
C GLU A 155 4.81 13.71 -3.26
N PHE A 156 3.98 13.28 -4.23
CA PHE A 156 2.66 12.73 -3.96
C PHE A 156 2.74 11.45 -3.12
N ARG A 157 3.60 10.48 -3.52
CA ARG A 157 3.84 9.23 -2.77
C ARG A 157 4.25 9.51 -1.33
N LEU A 158 5.20 10.42 -1.12
CA LEU A 158 5.69 10.79 0.20
C LEU A 158 4.61 11.48 1.04
N LEU A 159 3.87 12.43 0.46
CA LEU A 159 2.78 13.12 1.16
C LEU A 159 1.67 12.13 1.56
N ARG A 160 1.25 11.25 0.65
CA ARG A 160 0.27 10.20 0.95
C ARG A 160 0.71 9.35 2.13
N TYR A 161 1.99 8.96 2.17
CA TYR A 161 2.51 8.14 3.26
C TYR A 161 2.46 8.87 4.60
N PHE A 162 2.84 10.14 4.65
CA PHE A 162 2.71 10.96 5.86
C PHE A 162 1.25 11.11 6.31
N MET A 163 0.33 11.35 5.38
CA MET A 163 -1.08 11.54 5.69
C MET A 163 -1.78 10.26 6.18
N LEU A 164 -1.28 9.10 5.80
CA LEU A 164 -1.73 7.81 6.34
C LEU A 164 -1.13 7.50 7.72
N HIS A 165 -0.01 8.16 8.09
CA HIS A 165 0.67 7.95 9.37
C HIS A 165 0.72 9.25 10.20
N PRO A 166 -0.42 9.88 10.53
CA PRO A 166 -0.43 11.19 11.17
C PRO A 166 0.22 11.13 12.55
N GLY A 167 1.17 12.04 12.79
CA GLY A 167 1.88 12.15 14.05
C GLY A 167 2.89 11.03 14.36
N GLN A 168 3.09 10.07 13.47
CA GLN A 168 4.10 9.03 13.63
C GLN A 168 5.47 9.52 13.18
N LEU A 169 6.51 9.09 13.89
CA LEU A 169 7.89 9.33 13.50
C LEU A 169 8.34 8.25 12.51
N LEU A 170 8.62 8.65 11.29
CA LEU A 170 8.98 7.78 10.18
C LEU A 170 10.47 7.93 9.86
N SER A 171 11.23 6.84 9.96
CA SER A 171 12.66 6.84 9.63
C SER A 171 12.89 7.00 8.12
N LYS A 172 14.09 7.47 7.72
CA LYS A 172 14.45 7.52 6.30
C LYS A 172 14.42 6.14 5.64
N THR A 173 14.91 5.13 6.34
CA THR A 173 14.91 3.74 5.85
C THR A 173 13.49 3.28 5.57
N GLN A 174 12.59 3.43 6.54
CA GLN A 174 11.17 3.09 6.37
C GLN A 174 10.53 3.82 5.19
N LEU A 175 10.76 5.14 5.06
CA LEU A 175 10.25 5.93 3.94
C LEU A 175 10.79 5.42 2.59
N THR A 176 12.07 5.06 2.53
CA THR A 176 12.69 4.53 1.30
C THR A 176 12.09 3.17 0.94
N GLU A 177 11.98 2.23 1.89
CA GLU A 177 11.45 0.89 1.67
C GLU A 177 9.99 0.88 1.20
N HIS A 178 9.18 1.80 1.72
CA HIS A 178 7.75 1.87 1.38
C HIS A 178 7.40 2.74 0.16
N LEU A 179 8.35 3.54 -0.35
CA LEU A 179 8.07 4.49 -1.44
C LEU A 179 8.75 4.15 -2.76
N TYR A 180 9.78 3.30 -2.74
CA TYR A 180 10.60 3.03 -3.92
C TYR A 180 10.79 1.54 -4.15
N ASP A 181 10.64 1.11 -5.42
CA ASP A 181 10.91 -0.24 -5.88
C ASP A 181 12.41 -0.43 -6.13
N GLY A 182 13.01 -1.46 -5.54
CA GLY A 182 14.32 -1.97 -5.90
C GLY A 182 15.53 -1.10 -5.52
N GLU A 183 16.72 -1.53 -6.00
CA GLU A 183 18.01 -0.95 -5.63
C GLU A 183 18.35 0.38 -6.33
N THR A 184 17.68 0.68 -7.44
CA THR A 184 18.05 1.78 -8.35
C THR A 184 17.66 3.17 -7.84
N GLU A 185 16.71 3.27 -6.92
CA GLU A 185 16.24 4.56 -6.37
C GLU A 185 16.65 4.78 -4.90
N ARG A 186 17.54 3.95 -4.35
CA ARG A 186 18.04 4.06 -2.96
C ARG A 186 19.10 5.15 -2.75
N ASP A 187 19.11 6.19 -3.57
CA ASP A 187 19.98 7.34 -3.28
C ASP A 187 19.58 7.95 -1.93
N SER A 188 20.51 7.94 -0.97
CA SER A 188 20.27 8.28 0.44
C SER A 188 19.67 9.67 0.67
N ASN A 189 19.66 10.52 -0.36
CA ASN A 189 19.20 11.91 -0.29
C ASN A 189 17.82 12.14 -0.93
N VAL A 190 17.22 11.15 -1.61
CA VAL A 190 15.95 11.33 -2.33
C VAL A 190 14.82 11.77 -1.39
N ILE A 191 14.69 11.13 -0.23
CA ILE A 191 13.69 11.51 0.79
C ILE A 191 13.88 12.96 1.25
N GLU A 192 15.13 13.39 1.51
CA GLU A 192 15.41 14.76 1.93
C GLU A 192 15.02 15.79 0.86
N VAL A 193 15.31 15.48 -0.40
CA VAL A 193 14.93 16.33 -1.54
C VAL A 193 13.41 16.48 -1.62
N HIS A 194 12.67 15.37 -1.54
CA HIS A 194 11.21 15.43 -1.59
C HIS A 194 10.61 16.15 -0.36
N VAL A 195 11.12 15.89 0.85
CA VAL A 195 10.70 16.64 2.05
C VAL A 195 10.91 18.15 1.88
N ASN A 196 12.09 18.56 1.39
CA ASN A 196 12.38 19.98 1.19
C ASN A 196 11.47 20.62 0.13
N ARG A 197 11.17 19.90 -0.97
CA ARG A 197 10.22 20.37 -2.00
C ARG A 197 8.80 20.46 -1.48
N LEU A 198 8.33 19.46 -0.73
CA LEU A 198 7.01 19.49 -0.08
C LEU A 198 6.91 20.67 0.89
N ARG A 199 7.92 20.93 1.70
CA ARG A 199 7.97 22.10 2.60
C ARG A 199 7.89 23.43 1.86
N GLY A 200 8.52 23.51 0.68
CA GLY A 200 8.44 24.68 -0.17
C GLY A 200 7.04 24.95 -0.73
N LYS A 201 6.28 23.88 -1.01
CA LYS A 201 4.94 23.96 -1.57
C LYS A 201 3.82 24.04 -0.53
N LEU A 202 3.98 23.34 0.59
CA LEU A 202 2.91 23.13 1.57
C LEU A 202 3.12 23.92 2.87
N GLY A 203 4.32 24.43 3.12
CA GLY A 203 4.71 25.05 4.39
C GLY A 203 5.63 24.17 5.22
N ARG A 204 6.55 24.81 5.94
CA ARG A 204 7.61 24.10 6.70
C ARG A 204 7.08 23.43 7.96
N GLU A 205 5.98 23.87 8.47
CA GLU A 205 5.33 23.42 9.71
C GLU A 205 4.65 22.06 9.58
N LEU A 206 4.32 21.63 8.34
CA LEU A 206 3.56 20.39 8.10
C LEU A 206 4.41 19.11 8.21
N ILE A 207 5.73 19.23 8.04
CA ILE A 207 6.63 18.07 8.17
C ILE A 207 7.77 18.46 9.14
N GLU A 208 7.75 17.89 10.32
CA GLU A 208 8.78 18.11 11.33
C GLU A 208 9.98 17.17 11.09
N THR A 209 11.22 17.69 11.28
CA THR A 209 12.43 16.85 11.29
C THR A 209 12.85 16.56 12.73
N ARG A 210 13.01 15.27 13.02
CA ARG A 210 13.66 14.78 14.23
C ARG A 210 15.07 14.31 13.86
N ARG A 211 16.08 15.11 14.19
CA ARG A 211 17.48 14.85 13.82
C ARG A 211 17.93 13.46 14.25
N GLY A 212 18.51 12.69 13.32
CA GLY A 212 18.96 11.32 13.54
C GLY A 212 17.86 10.27 13.65
N GLN A 213 16.58 10.67 13.62
CA GLN A 213 15.44 9.75 13.78
C GLN A 213 14.54 9.70 12.56
N GLY A 214 14.29 10.82 11.88
CA GLY A 214 13.42 10.86 10.69
C GLY A 214 12.52 12.09 10.63
N TYR A 215 11.31 11.89 10.14
CA TYR A 215 10.30 12.92 9.87
C TYR A 215 8.95 12.56 10.49
N ARG A 216 8.17 13.58 10.81
CA ARG A 216 6.82 13.41 11.35
C ARG A 216 5.90 14.46 10.78
#